data_e2b8bdf3226dc3a18f92095031dc2f8a
#
_entry.id   e2b8bdf3226dc3a18f92095031dc2f8a
#
_cell.length_a   1.000
_cell.length_b   1.000
_cell.length_c   1.000
_cell.angle_alpha   90.00
_cell.angle_beta   90.00
_cell.angle_gamma   90.00
#
_symmetry.space_group_name_H-M   'P 1'
#
loop_
_entity.id
_entity.type
_entity.pdbx_description
1 polymer ?
#
loop_
_entity_poly.entity_id
_entity_poly.type
_entity_poly.pdbx_seq_one_letter_code
_entity_poly.pdbx_strand_id
1 'polypeptide(L)'
;TQGMREVESLAQIHQRLTASSPHGPIAPLVADVHFQSDVADAAAKVVEKVRINPGNYIDPARKFKQIDYTDEEYQTELERLRNRFVQLLDICKEHKTALRIGVNHGSLSDRIMSRYGDTPEGMVESCMEFLRVAVVEDFKDIVLSIKASNTRVMVTTVRLLVWQMAEENMAFPLHLGVTEAGEGEDGRVKSAVGIGALLADGIGDTIRVSLSEAPEKELP
;
A
#
# COMPACT_ATOMS: atom_id res chain seq x y z
N THR A 1 -0.49 -0.17 -12.63
CA THR A 1 -1.80 -0.48 -13.25
C THR A 1 -2.72 0.71 -13.05
N GLN A 2 -2.96 1.48 -14.12
CA GLN A 2 -3.72 2.74 -14.07
C GLN A 2 -5.09 2.64 -14.73
N GLY A 3 -5.37 1.56 -15.47
CA GLY A 3 -6.62 1.38 -16.17
C GLY A 3 -6.89 -0.07 -16.57
N MET A 4 -8.03 -0.31 -17.19
CA MET A 4 -8.48 -1.65 -17.59
C MET A 4 -7.58 -2.31 -18.63
N ARG A 5 -6.94 -1.53 -19.52
CA ARG A 5 -6.01 -2.08 -20.53
C ARG A 5 -4.79 -2.73 -19.89
N GLU A 6 -4.27 -2.16 -18.80
CA GLU A 6 -3.16 -2.74 -18.04
C GLU A 6 -3.61 -4.01 -17.30
N VAL A 7 -4.85 -4.08 -16.84
CA VAL A 7 -5.42 -5.31 -16.25
C VAL A 7 -5.51 -6.42 -17.30
N GLU A 8 -5.97 -6.12 -18.51
CA GLU A 8 -5.98 -7.08 -19.63
C GLU A 8 -4.56 -7.56 -19.97
N SER A 9 -3.59 -6.64 -19.98
CA SER A 9 -2.18 -6.99 -20.20
C SER A 9 -1.64 -7.88 -19.08
N LEU A 10 -1.98 -7.61 -17.81
CA LEU A 10 -1.61 -8.45 -16.67
C LEU A 10 -2.22 -9.85 -16.78
N ALA A 11 -3.47 -9.97 -17.22
CA ALA A 11 -4.10 -11.27 -17.47
C ALA A 11 -3.34 -12.09 -18.51
N GLN A 12 -2.92 -11.46 -19.61
CA GLN A 12 -2.12 -12.11 -20.65
C GLN A 12 -0.73 -12.51 -20.13
N ILE A 13 -0.08 -11.67 -19.35
CA ILE A 13 1.22 -11.96 -18.72
C ILE A 13 1.08 -13.15 -17.78
N HIS A 14 0.08 -13.12 -16.89
CA HIS A 14 -0.21 -14.20 -15.95
C HIS A 14 -0.44 -15.54 -16.67
N GLN A 15 -1.27 -15.53 -17.71
CA GLN A 15 -1.54 -16.71 -18.52
C GLN A 15 -0.26 -17.27 -19.17
N ARG A 16 0.59 -16.42 -19.73
CA ARG A 16 1.86 -16.84 -20.35
C ARG A 16 2.84 -17.42 -19.34
N LEU A 17 2.97 -16.78 -18.17
CA LEU A 17 3.84 -17.28 -17.08
C LEU A 17 3.36 -18.64 -16.56
N THR A 18 2.05 -18.81 -16.41
CA THR A 18 1.44 -20.09 -15.98
C THR A 18 1.64 -21.17 -17.04
N ALA A 19 1.43 -20.86 -18.30
CA ALA A 19 1.61 -21.82 -19.41
C ALA A 19 3.08 -22.26 -19.60
N SER A 20 4.03 -21.43 -19.18
CA SER A 20 5.47 -21.71 -19.27
C SER A 20 6.00 -22.58 -18.14
N SER A 21 5.19 -22.88 -17.12
CA SER A 21 5.59 -23.65 -15.95
C SER A 21 4.58 -24.75 -15.62
N PRO A 22 5.01 -26.02 -15.55
CA PRO A 22 4.12 -27.14 -15.20
C PRO A 22 3.62 -27.09 -13.74
N HIS A 23 4.17 -26.23 -12.91
CA HIS A 23 3.86 -26.10 -11.48
C HIS A 23 3.17 -24.78 -11.11
N GLY A 24 2.63 -24.04 -12.09
CA GLY A 24 2.06 -22.71 -11.89
C GLY A 24 3.03 -21.57 -12.21
N PRO A 25 2.67 -20.31 -11.99
CA PRO A 25 3.52 -19.18 -12.32
C PRO A 25 4.83 -19.21 -11.53
N ILE A 26 5.95 -18.89 -12.19
CA ILE A 26 7.30 -18.90 -11.61
C ILE A 26 7.40 -17.91 -10.45
N ALA A 27 6.63 -16.82 -10.51
CA ALA A 27 6.54 -15.82 -9.45
C ALA A 27 5.12 -15.24 -9.40
N PRO A 28 4.56 -15.01 -8.21
CA PRO A 28 3.27 -14.34 -8.07
C PRO A 28 3.34 -12.90 -8.58
N LEU A 29 2.28 -12.48 -9.29
CA LEU A 29 2.15 -11.12 -9.78
C LEU A 29 1.52 -10.20 -8.73
N VAL A 30 2.02 -8.98 -8.66
CA VAL A 30 1.45 -7.92 -7.83
C VAL A 30 1.01 -6.76 -8.70
N ALA A 31 -0.29 -6.48 -8.74
CA ALA A 31 -0.81 -5.29 -9.41
C ALA A 31 -0.71 -4.08 -8.47
N ASP A 32 0.11 -3.11 -8.83
CA ASP A 32 0.17 -1.82 -8.13
C ASP A 32 -0.84 -0.87 -8.77
N VAL A 33 -2.01 -0.71 -8.13
CA VAL A 33 -3.14 0.05 -8.66
C VAL A 33 -3.11 1.49 -8.16
N HIS A 34 -3.33 2.41 -9.08
CA HIS A 34 -3.36 3.85 -8.81
C HIS A 34 -4.69 4.46 -9.23
N PHE A 35 -5.27 5.26 -8.35
CA PHE A 35 -6.38 6.20 -8.58
C PHE A 35 -7.77 5.62 -8.92
N GLN A 36 -7.93 4.33 -9.11
CA GLN A 36 -9.22 3.77 -9.55
C GLN A 36 -9.55 2.49 -8.80
N SER A 37 -10.59 2.52 -8.02
CA SER A 37 -11.01 1.37 -7.21
C SER A 37 -11.57 0.21 -8.03
N ASP A 38 -12.23 0.48 -9.15
CA ASP A 38 -12.73 -0.52 -10.11
C ASP A 38 -11.60 -1.28 -10.83
N VAL A 39 -10.48 -0.60 -11.07
CA VAL A 39 -9.27 -1.25 -11.58
C VAL A 39 -8.68 -2.22 -10.55
N ALA A 40 -8.77 -1.89 -9.25
CA ALA A 40 -8.35 -2.80 -8.18
C ALA A 40 -9.23 -4.06 -8.13
N ASP A 41 -10.54 -3.92 -8.28
CA ASP A 41 -11.48 -5.04 -8.35
C ASP A 41 -11.19 -5.97 -9.53
N ALA A 42 -10.94 -5.39 -10.69
CA ALA A 42 -10.61 -6.16 -11.89
C ALA A 42 -9.26 -6.86 -11.76
N ALA A 43 -8.26 -6.18 -11.22
CA ALA A 43 -6.93 -6.75 -11.00
C ALA A 43 -6.94 -7.89 -9.97
N ALA A 44 -7.76 -7.76 -8.90
CA ALA A 44 -7.87 -8.77 -7.86
C ALA A 44 -8.38 -10.14 -8.38
N LYS A 45 -9.06 -10.15 -9.52
CA LYS A 45 -9.52 -11.38 -10.19
C LYS A 45 -8.44 -12.06 -11.03
N VAL A 46 -7.28 -11.43 -11.21
CA VAL A 46 -6.28 -11.84 -12.21
C VAL A 46 -4.93 -12.17 -11.58
N VAL A 47 -4.55 -11.47 -10.50
CA VAL A 47 -3.22 -11.57 -9.89
C VAL A 47 -3.29 -12.05 -8.45
N GLU A 48 -2.17 -12.54 -7.91
CA GLU A 48 -2.10 -13.08 -6.55
C GLU A 48 -2.10 -11.98 -5.48
N LYS A 49 -1.77 -10.75 -5.84
CA LYS A 49 -1.80 -9.62 -4.92
C LYS A 49 -2.13 -8.31 -5.61
N VAL A 50 -2.96 -7.50 -4.97
CA VAL A 50 -3.23 -6.13 -5.39
C VAL A 50 -2.68 -5.16 -4.36
N ARG A 51 -2.02 -4.09 -4.78
CA ARG A 51 -1.70 -2.95 -3.92
C ARG A 51 -2.64 -1.80 -4.20
N ILE A 52 -3.21 -1.26 -3.13
CA ILE A 52 -3.96 0.00 -3.13
C ILE A 52 -3.24 1.05 -2.31
N ASN A 53 -3.48 2.33 -2.64
CA ASN A 53 -3.03 3.45 -1.84
C ASN A 53 -4.23 4.11 -1.15
N PRO A 54 -4.33 4.04 0.19
CA PRO A 54 -5.40 4.66 0.96
C PRO A 54 -5.71 6.11 0.58
N GLY A 55 -4.67 6.89 0.28
CA GLY A 55 -4.81 8.32 -0.02
C GLY A 55 -5.51 8.65 -1.34
N ASN A 56 -5.65 7.68 -2.25
CA ASN A 56 -6.29 7.90 -3.55
C ASN A 56 -7.19 6.75 -4.01
N TYR A 57 -7.53 5.82 -3.12
CA TYR A 57 -8.35 4.66 -3.47
C TYR A 57 -9.82 5.02 -3.69
N ILE A 58 -10.37 5.91 -2.88
CA ILE A 58 -11.78 6.33 -2.93
C ILE A 58 -11.91 7.76 -3.44
N ASP A 59 -10.97 8.60 -3.05
CA ASP A 59 -10.99 10.00 -3.40
C ASP A 59 -10.38 10.21 -4.78
N PRO A 60 -11.11 10.85 -5.72
CA PRO A 60 -10.51 11.26 -6.97
C PRO A 60 -9.36 12.22 -6.67
N ALA A 61 -8.33 12.17 -7.50
CA ALA A 61 -7.10 12.94 -7.38
C ALA A 61 -7.26 14.27 -6.62
N ARG A 62 -6.40 14.47 -5.62
CA ARG A 62 -6.32 15.63 -4.74
C ARG A 62 -6.72 16.92 -5.44
N LYS A 63 -7.67 17.62 -4.86
CA LYS A 63 -8.00 18.98 -5.30
C LYS A 63 -7.21 20.04 -4.53
N PHE A 64 -6.25 19.68 -3.67
CA PHE A 64 -5.44 20.58 -2.85
C PHE A 64 -6.24 21.75 -2.22
N LYS A 65 -7.51 21.53 -1.95
CA LYS A 65 -8.32 22.45 -1.18
C LYS A 65 -8.13 22.09 0.28
N GLN A 66 -7.72 23.07 1.06
CA GLN A 66 -7.78 22.98 2.51
C GLN A 66 -9.27 22.88 2.86
N ILE A 67 -9.77 21.65 2.98
CA ILE A 67 -11.14 21.39 3.35
C ILE A 67 -11.10 21.01 4.82
N ASP A 68 -11.71 21.83 5.65
CA ASP A 68 -11.92 21.50 7.05
C ASP A 68 -13.12 20.55 7.15
N TYR A 69 -12.86 19.31 7.53
CA TYR A 69 -13.90 18.32 7.76
C TYR A 69 -14.44 18.46 9.19
N THR A 70 -15.75 18.59 9.32
CA THR A 70 -16.43 18.38 10.61
C THR A 70 -16.34 16.90 11.02
N ASP A 71 -16.63 16.59 12.28
CA ASP A 71 -16.63 15.20 12.73
C ASP A 71 -17.70 14.36 11.99
N GLU A 72 -18.85 14.94 11.69
CA GLU A 72 -19.93 14.29 10.94
C GLU A 72 -19.53 14.00 9.48
N GLU A 73 -18.91 14.98 8.83
CA GLU A 73 -18.38 14.80 7.47
C GLU A 73 -17.27 13.74 7.41
N TYR A 74 -16.38 13.75 8.41
CA TYR A 74 -15.33 12.73 8.52
C TYR A 74 -15.92 11.33 8.68
N GLN A 75 -16.92 11.14 9.54
CA GLN A 75 -17.60 9.86 9.73
C GLN A 75 -18.32 9.40 8.45
N THR A 76 -18.97 10.31 7.75
CA THR A 76 -19.62 10.01 6.47
C THR A 76 -18.63 9.49 5.43
N GLU A 77 -17.45 10.10 5.34
CA GLU A 77 -16.40 9.64 4.43
C GLU A 77 -15.81 8.28 4.87
N LEU A 78 -15.72 8.01 6.18
CA LEU A 78 -15.33 6.69 6.69
C LEU A 78 -16.35 5.60 6.32
N GLU A 79 -17.63 5.89 6.40
CA GLU A 79 -18.68 4.95 5.96
C GLU A 79 -18.61 4.69 4.45
N ARG A 80 -18.36 5.72 3.65
CA ARG A 80 -18.15 5.59 2.21
C ARG A 80 -16.93 4.73 1.90
N LEU A 81 -15.82 4.95 2.64
CA LEU A 81 -14.61 4.13 2.56
C LEU A 81 -14.94 2.68 2.85
N ARG A 82 -15.58 2.41 3.98
CA ARG A 82 -15.95 1.07 4.40
C ARG A 82 -16.77 0.36 3.32
N ASN A 83 -17.85 0.98 2.87
CA ASN A 83 -18.76 0.39 1.89
C ASN A 83 -18.05 0.02 0.57
N ARG A 84 -17.12 0.86 0.12
CA ARG A 84 -16.36 0.58 -1.10
C ARG A 84 -15.24 -0.45 -0.89
N PHE A 85 -14.58 -0.39 0.26
CA PHE A 85 -13.47 -1.30 0.57
C PHE A 85 -13.94 -2.73 0.82
N VAL A 86 -15.08 -2.92 1.48
CA VAL A 86 -15.70 -4.24 1.68
C VAL A 86 -15.92 -4.95 0.35
N GLN A 87 -16.36 -4.26 -0.69
CA GLN A 87 -16.53 -4.85 -2.02
C GLN A 87 -15.21 -5.44 -2.58
N LEU A 88 -14.09 -4.74 -2.41
CA LEU A 88 -12.78 -5.26 -2.80
C LEU A 88 -12.37 -6.46 -1.94
N LEU A 89 -12.60 -6.39 -0.62
CA LEU A 89 -12.29 -7.51 0.29
C LEU A 89 -13.06 -8.77 -0.08
N ASP A 90 -14.33 -8.66 -0.46
CA ASP A 90 -15.14 -9.80 -0.90
C ASP A 90 -14.58 -10.43 -2.18
N ILE A 91 -14.17 -9.61 -3.16
CA ILE A 91 -13.49 -10.09 -4.36
C ILE A 91 -12.16 -10.77 -4.01
N CYS A 92 -11.38 -10.18 -3.11
CA CYS A 92 -10.11 -10.77 -2.67
C CYS A 92 -10.32 -12.12 -1.96
N LYS A 93 -11.36 -12.27 -1.14
CA LYS A 93 -11.74 -13.55 -0.50
C LYS A 93 -12.12 -14.58 -1.55
N GLU A 94 -12.98 -14.22 -2.51
CA GLU A 94 -13.44 -15.11 -3.57
C GLU A 94 -12.29 -15.63 -4.44
N HIS A 95 -11.37 -14.74 -4.81
CA HIS A 95 -10.25 -15.05 -5.70
C HIS A 95 -8.97 -15.46 -4.98
N LYS A 96 -8.95 -15.48 -3.64
CA LYS A 96 -7.77 -15.77 -2.79
C LYS A 96 -6.62 -14.81 -3.09
N THR A 97 -6.93 -13.56 -3.32
CA THR A 97 -5.98 -12.51 -3.65
C THR A 97 -5.56 -11.77 -2.40
N ALA A 98 -4.26 -11.70 -2.14
CA ALA A 98 -3.73 -10.91 -1.03
C ALA A 98 -3.82 -9.40 -1.34
N LEU A 99 -3.87 -8.59 -0.29
CA LEU A 99 -3.94 -7.14 -0.41
C LEU A 99 -2.71 -6.47 0.21
N ARG A 100 -2.11 -5.50 -0.46
CA ARG A 100 -1.15 -4.59 0.14
C ARG A 100 -1.77 -3.21 0.31
N ILE A 101 -1.90 -2.77 1.55
CA ILE A 101 -2.26 -1.40 1.90
C ILE A 101 -0.98 -0.59 1.93
N GLY A 102 -0.80 0.27 0.94
CA GLY A 102 0.47 0.98 0.71
C GLY A 102 0.31 2.49 0.77
N VAL A 103 0.63 3.09 1.93
CA VAL A 103 0.63 4.54 2.16
C VAL A 103 1.95 5.15 1.71
N ASN A 104 1.88 6.27 1.01
CA ASN A 104 3.04 7.07 0.66
C ASN A 104 2.90 8.48 1.28
N HIS A 105 3.99 8.98 1.84
CA HIS A 105 4.11 10.39 2.23
C HIS A 105 3.80 11.29 1.03
N GLY A 106 3.12 12.39 1.28
CA GLY A 106 2.70 13.30 0.22
C GLY A 106 1.48 12.82 -0.60
N SER A 107 0.87 11.68 -0.27
CA SER A 107 -0.28 11.09 -0.99
C SER A 107 -1.41 10.70 -0.04
N LEU A 108 -1.68 11.51 0.97
CA LEU A 108 -2.76 11.30 1.93
C LEU A 108 -4.07 11.90 1.40
N SER A 109 -5.21 11.35 1.82
CA SER A 109 -6.54 11.88 1.48
C SER A 109 -6.79 13.25 2.14
N ASP A 110 -7.68 14.05 1.56
CA ASP A 110 -8.00 15.38 2.08
C ASP A 110 -8.55 15.34 3.51
N ARG A 111 -9.33 14.31 3.88
CA ARG A 111 -9.83 14.15 5.26
C ARG A 111 -8.70 13.87 6.27
N ILE A 112 -7.71 13.05 5.90
CA ILE A 112 -6.53 12.82 6.75
C ILE A 112 -5.69 14.09 6.86
N MET A 113 -5.47 14.78 5.73
CA MET A 113 -4.74 16.05 5.71
C MET A 113 -5.40 17.12 6.58
N SER A 114 -6.72 17.21 6.56
CA SER A 114 -7.50 18.14 7.39
C SER A 114 -7.32 17.89 8.89
N ARG A 115 -7.30 16.63 9.32
CA ARG A 115 -7.30 16.27 10.74
C ARG A 115 -5.91 16.05 11.33
N TYR A 116 -5.00 15.44 10.56
CA TYR A 116 -3.68 15.01 11.05
C TYR A 116 -2.51 15.70 10.31
N GLY A 117 -2.78 16.36 9.17
CA GLY A 117 -1.72 16.90 8.32
C GLY A 117 -0.90 15.80 7.63
N ASP A 118 0.18 16.23 6.93
CA ASP A 118 1.15 15.31 6.29
C ASP A 118 2.22 14.92 7.31
N THR A 119 1.80 14.18 8.32
CA THR A 119 2.60 13.79 9.50
C THR A 119 2.71 12.26 9.61
N PRO A 120 3.65 11.73 10.40
CA PRO A 120 3.69 10.31 10.72
C PRO A 120 2.36 9.77 11.25
N GLU A 121 1.68 10.52 12.11
CA GLU A 121 0.37 10.17 12.68
C GLU A 121 -0.71 10.10 11.59
N GLY A 122 -0.73 11.04 10.66
CA GLY A 122 -1.64 11.03 9.51
C GLY A 122 -1.40 9.84 8.58
N MET A 123 -0.13 9.48 8.33
CA MET A 123 0.22 8.30 7.55
C MET A 123 -0.22 7.00 8.23
N VAL A 124 -0.05 6.90 9.54
CA VAL A 124 -0.49 5.74 10.34
C VAL A 124 -2.00 5.65 10.31
N GLU A 125 -2.72 6.71 10.60
CA GLU A 125 -4.19 6.70 10.61
C GLU A 125 -4.76 6.36 9.22
N SER A 126 -4.17 6.89 8.15
CA SER A 126 -4.53 6.52 6.78
C SER A 126 -4.44 5.01 6.50
N CYS A 127 -3.51 4.31 7.17
CA CYS A 127 -3.38 2.86 7.09
C CYS A 127 -4.39 2.16 8.00
N MET A 128 -4.53 2.63 9.24
CA MET A 128 -5.35 2.02 10.29
C MET A 128 -6.84 2.07 9.98
N GLU A 129 -7.33 3.11 9.29
CA GLU A 129 -8.73 3.17 8.83
C GLU A 129 -9.09 1.94 7.97
N PHE A 130 -8.22 1.56 7.04
CA PHE A 130 -8.43 0.38 6.21
C PHE A 130 -8.25 -0.92 6.98
N LEU A 131 -7.26 -0.99 7.88
CA LEU A 131 -7.03 -2.17 8.72
C LEU A 131 -8.21 -2.48 9.63
N ARG A 132 -8.78 -1.48 10.29
CA ARG A 132 -9.95 -1.68 11.15
C ARG A 132 -11.13 -2.28 10.38
N VAL A 133 -11.36 -1.81 9.15
CA VAL A 133 -12.39 -2.40 8.27
C VAL A 133 -12.05 -3.85 7.94
N ALA A 134 -10.82 -4.13 7.51
CA ALA A 134 -10.40 -5.48 7.14
C ALA A 134 -10.50 -6.47 8.30
N VAL A 135 -10.16 -6.06 9.52
CA VAL A 135 -10.27 -6.88 10.73
C VAL A 135 -11.74 -7.18 11.05
N VAL A 136 -12.64 -6.19 10.96
CA VAL A 136 -14.08 -6.38 11.15
C VAL A 136 -14.66 -7.36 10.12
N GLU A 137 -14.16 -7.32 8.89
CA GLU A 137 -14.57 -8.22 7.81
C GLU A 137 -13.81 -9.58 7.83
N ASP A 138 -13.00 -9.87 8.87
CA ASP A 138 -12.18 -11.10 9.00
C ASP A 138 -11.28 -11.38 7.78
N PHE A 139 -10.70 -10.33 7.19
CA PHE A 139 -9.75 -10.46 6.09
C PHE A 139 -8.32 -10.28 6.60
N LYS A 140 -7.50 -11.33 6.49
CA LYS A 140 -6.15 -11.40 7.09
C LYS A 140 -5.01 -11.42 6.09
N ASP A 141 -5.30 -11.66 4.81
CA ASP A 141 -4.26 -11.75 3.76
C ASP A 141 -3.78 -10.34 3.34
N ILE A 142 -3.23 -9.62 4.32
CA ILE A 142 -2.80 -8.22 4.19
C ILE A 142 -1.31 -8.09 4.45
N VAL A 143 -0.66 -7.25 3.64
CA VAL A 143 0.68 -6.72 3.84
C VAL A 143 0.59 -5.20 3.91
N LEU A 144 1.30 -4.58 4.83
CA LEU A 144 1.32 -3.13 4.98
C LEU A 144 2.61 -2.54 4.44
N SER A 145 2.55 -1.37 3.86
CA SER A 145 3.74 -0.61 3.53
C SER A 145 3.52 0.89 3.75
N ILE A 146 4.43 1.51 4.47
CA ILE A 146 4.51 2.96 4.57
C ILE A 146 5.85 3.39 3.98
N LYS A 147 5.81 4.31 3.03
CA LYS A 147 6.99 4.80 2.33
C LYS A 147 7.06 6.31 2.36
N ALA A 148 8.24 6.83 2.56
CA ALA A 148 8.57 8.24 2.43
C ALA A 148 9.94 8.39 1.77
N SER A 149 10.20 9.53 1.15
CA SER A 149 11.51 9.88 0.62
C SER A 149 12.49 10.31 1.73
N ASN A 150 11.96 10.81 2.84
CA ASN A 150 12.73 11.10 4.05
C ASN A 150 12.82 9.84 4.93
N THR A 151 14.02 9.31 5.13
CA THR A 151 14.27 8.09 5.91
C THR A 151 13.85 8.21 7.37
N ARG A 152 14.03 9.37 7.99
CA ARG A 152 13.60 9.61 9.39
C ARG A 152 12.07 9.54 9.50
N VAL A 153 11.35 10.21 8.60
CA VAL A 153 9.89 10.14 8.55
C VAL A 153 9.43 8.71 8.35
N MET A 154 10.01 8.00 7.40
CA MET A 154 9.65 6.60 7.12
C MET A 154 9.85 5.69 8.34
N VAL A 155 11.04 5.74 8.97
CA VAL A 155 11.37 4.91 10.14
C VAL A 155 10.46 5.25 11.32
N THR A 156 10.26 6.54 11.61
CA THR A 156 9.37 6.98 12.71
C THR A 156 7.94 6.51 12.47
N THR A 157 7.43 6.66 11.25
CA THR A 157 6.06 6.27 10.90
C THR A 157 5.84 4.77 11.00
N VAL A 158 6.79 3.95 10.53
CA VAL A 158 6.67 2.48 10.61
C VAL A 158 6.72 2.02 12.07
N ARG A 159 7.59 2.58 12.90
CA ARG A 159 7.61 2.29 14.35
C ARG A 159 6.29 2.66 15.02
N LEU A 160 5.73 3.81 14.67
CA LEU A 160 4.44 4.27 15.18
C LEU A 160 3.31 3.32 14.72
N LEU A 161 3.33 2.87 13.47
CA LEU A 161 2.35 1.89 12.96
C LEU A 161 2.42 0.58 13.75
N VAL A 162 3.61 0.06 14.00
CA VAL A 162 3.79 -1.18 14.79
C VAL A 162 3.23 -1.02 16.19
N TRP A 163 3.53 0.11 16.83
CA TRP A 163 2.99 0.44 18.15
C TRP A 163 1.45 0.53 18.12
N GLN A 164 0.88 1.26 17.15
CA GLN A 164 -0.57 1.43 17.04
C GLN A 164 -1.30 0.10 16.76
N MET A 165 -0.73 -0.76 15.91
CA MET A 165 -1.26 -2.10 15.67
C MET A 165 -1.26 -2.93 16.95
N ALA A 166 -0.20 -2.87 17.75
CA ALA A 166 -0.12 -3.60 19.02
C ALA A 166 -1.18 -3.12 20.03
N GLU A 167 -1.40 -1.80 20.14
CA GLU A 167 -2.44 -1.23 21.00
C GLU A 167 -3.86 -1.70 20.59
N GLU A 168 -4.08 -1.92 19.30
CA GLU A 168 -5.37 -2.40 18.77
C GLU A 168 -5.42 -3.94 18.59
N ASN A 169 -4.46 -4.68 19.16
CA ASN A 169 -4.35 -6.15 19.06
C ASN A 169 -4.28 -6.67 17.60
N MET A 170 -3.58 -5.95 16.76
CA MET A 170 -3.32 -6.29 15.36
C MET A 170 -1.85 -6.64 15.13
N ALA A 171 -1.59 -7.59 14.22
CA ALA A 171 -0.24 -7.92 13.75
C ALA A 171 -0.31 -8.32 12.28
N PHE A 172 0.25 -7.50 11.41
CA PHE A 172 0.29 -7.73 9.97
C PHE A 172 1.71 -7.58 9.43
N PRO A 173 2.09 -8.37 8.40
CA PRO A 173 3.40 -8.28 7.77
C PRO A 173 3.67 -6.89 7.19
N LEU A 174 4.93 -6.47 7.27
CA LEU A 174 5.40 -5.16 6.82
C LEU A 174 6.33 -5.29 5.62
N HIS A 175 6.04 -4.51 4.57
CA HIS A 175 6.87 -4.37 3.39
C HIS A 175 7.60 -3.02 3.45
N LEU A 176 8.90 -3.07 3.67
CA LEU A 176 9.74 -1.89 3.86
C LEU A 176 10.27 -1.34 2.54
N GLY A 177 10.49 -0.05 2.48
CA GLY A 177 11.16 0.60 1.36
C GLY A 177 11.14 2.11 1.47
N VAL A 178 12.18 2.73 0.92
CA VAL A 178 12.25 4.18 0.74
C VAL A 178 11.72 4.50 -0.66
N THR A 179 10.81 5.47 -0.79
CA THR A 179 10.34 5.94 -2.10
C THR A 179 11.21 7.11 -2.54
N GLU A 180 11.41 7.24 -3.86
CA GLU A 180 12.21 8.32 -4.42
C GLU A 180 13.60 8.44 -3.75
N ALA A 181 14.24 7.29 -3.53
CA ALA A 181 15.53 7.26 -2.86
C ALA A 181 16.63 7.97 -3.66
N GLY A 182 16.49 8.05 -4.98
CA GLY A 182 17.44 8.65 -5.89
C GLY A 182 18.17 7.59 -6.72
N GLU A 183 19.37 7.94 -7.19
CA GLU A 183 20.21 7.10 -8.03
C GLU A 183 21.59 6.86 -7.39
N GLY A 184 22.34 5.93 -7.95
CA GLY A 184 23.73 5.66 -7.56
C GLY A 184 23.88 5.26 -6.10
N GLU A 185 25.00 5.64 -5.51
CA GLU A 185 25.32 5.32 -4.12
C GLU A 185 24.37 6.02 -3.13
N ASP A 186 23.97 7.25 -3.38
CA ASP A 186 23.07 8.02 -2.50
C ASP A 186 21.74 7.30 -2.31
N GLY A 187 21.13 6.81 -3.39
CA GLY A 187 19.89 6.04 -3.34
C GLY A 187 20.04 4.73 -2.58
N ARG A 188 21.18 4.05 -2.74
CA ARG A 188 21.50 2.79 -2.04
C ARG A 188 21.72 3.04 -0.56
N VAL A 189 22.53 4.04 -0.19
CA VAL A 189 22.77 4.42 1.20
C VAL A 189 21.46 4.82 1.89
N LYS A 190 20.64 5.63 1.23
CA LYS A 190 19.33 6.04 1.76
C LYS A 190 18.41 4.85 2.03
N SER A 191 18.35 3.92 1.08
CA SER A 191 17.57 2.68 1.21
C SER A 191 18.12 1.80 2.33
N ALA A 192 19.44 1.61 2.39
CA ALA A 192 20.11 0.83 3.43
C ALA A 192 19.88 1.41 4.83
N VAL A 193 19.98 2.73 5.00
CA VAL A 193 19.73 3.40 6.28
C VAL A 193 18.29 3.25 6.71
N GLY A 194 17.34 3.54 5.81
CA GLY A 194 15.91 3.49 6.15
C GLY A 194 15.42 2.08 6.44
N ILE A 195 15.73 1.13 5.57
CA ILE A 195 15.33 -0.28 5.73
C ILE A 195 16.12 -0.92 6.87
N GLY A 196 17.43 -0.72 6.92
CA GLY A 196 18.31 -1.31 7.92
C GLY A 196 17.99 -0.89 9.35
N ALA A 197 17.59 0.37 9.58
CA ALA A 197 17.15 0.82 10.88
C ALA A 197 15.95 0.04 11.42
N LEU A 198 14.98 -0.29 10.56
CA LEU A 198 13.80 -1.07 10.94
C LEU A 198 14.13 -2.55 11.12
N LEU A 199 14.95 -3.13 10.23
CA LEU A 199 15.41 -4.51 10.37
C LEU A 199 16.22 -4.72 11.65
N ALA A 200 17.02 -3.74 12.07
CA ALA A 200 17.74 -3.78 13.34
C ALA A 200 16.81 -3.80 14.57
N ASP A 201 15.60 -3.26 14.45
CA ASP A 201 14.55 -3.34 15.47
C ASP A 201 13.74 -4.65 15.39
N GLY A 202 14.04 -5.55 14.44
CA GLY A 202 13.24 -6.75 14.18
C GLY A 202 11.92 -6.46 13.42
N ILE A 203 11.82 -5.31 12.77
CA ILE A 203 10.62 -4.87 12.02
C ILE A 203 10.86 -5.07 10.52
N GLY A 204 9.94 -5.77 9.86
CA GLY A 204 9.93 -5.96 8.41
C GLY A 204 10.01 -7.42 7.98
N ASP A 205 9.16 -7.77 7.01
CA ASP A 205 9.03 -9.13 6.48
C ASP A 205 9.51 -9.23 5.03
N THR A 206 9.30 -8.17 4.27
CA THR A 206 9.79 -8.03 2.90
C THR A 206 10.33 -6.63 2.65
N ILE A 207 11.21 -6.49 1.67
CA ILE A 207 11.83 -5.20 1.33
C ILE A 207 11.68 -4.89 -0.16
N ARG A 208 11.73 -3.61 -0.50
CA ARG A 208 11.91 -3.12 -1.87
C ARG A 208 12.94 -2.01 -1.87
N VAL A 209 13.98 -2.20 -2.66
CA VAL A 209 14.88 -1.11 -3.08
C VAL A 209 14.29 -0.50 -4.34
N SER A 210 14.24 0.83 -4.44
CA SER A 210 13.70 1.55 -5.58
C SER A 210 14.65 2.68 -5.94
N LEU A 211 15.29 2.54 -7.10
CA LEU A 211 16.28 3.48 -7.62
C LEU A 211 15.78 4.11 -8.92
N SER A 212 16.27 5.31 -9.23
CA SER A 212 16.03 5.97 -10.52
C SER A 212 17.03 5.50 -11.58
N GLU A 213 17.21 4.18 -11.68
CA GLU A 213 18.15 3.51 -12.57
C GLU A 213 17.46 2.39 -13.36
N ALA A 214 18.18 1.75 -14.29
CA ALA A 214 17.68 0.55 -14.96
C ALA A 214 17.39 -0.56 -13.92
N PRO A 215 16.26 -1.31 -14.08
CA PRO A 215 15.78 -2.26 -13.05
C PRO A 215 16.81 -3.31 -12.61
N GLU A 216 17.69 -3.72 -13.53
CA GLU A 216 18.77 -4.67 -13.24
C GLU A 216 19.82 -4.12 -12.24
N LYS A 217 19.88 -2.82 -12.03
CA LYS A 217 20.76 -2.18 -11.05
C LYS A 217 20.24 -2.27 -9.61
N GLU A 218 18.98 -2.65 -9.43
CA GLU A 218 18.38 -2.90 -8.12
C GLU A 218 18.70 -4.32 -7.60
N LEU A 219 19.22 -5.20 -8.47
CA LEU A 219 19.69 -6.52 -8.07
C LEU A 219 21.14 -6.46 -7.61
N PRO A 220 21.54 -7.23 -6.57
CA PRO A 220 22.92 -7.30 -6.11
C PRO A 220 23.84 -7.97 -7.15
#